data_53af6f569e29a1417517bf549ed7d748
#
_entry.id   53af6f569e29a1417517bf549ed7d748
#
_cell.length_a   1.000
_cell.length_b   1.000
_cell.length_c   1.000
_cell.angle_alpha   90.00
_cell.angle_beta   90.00
_cell.angle_gamma   90.00
#
_symmetry.space_group_name_H-M   'P 1'
#
loop_
_entity.id
_entity.type
_entity.pdbx_description
1 polymer ?
#
loop_
_entity_poly.entity_id
_entity_poly.type
_entity_poly.pdbx_seq_one_letter_code
_entity_poly.pdbx_strand_id
1 'polypeptide(L)'
;MSLCFQTEIEDFLGRYSGSYQEDKLRNEWLLMLGRNRDWKTFNREYPKYRMNDDKSVRCYGLLAEHLSSGADVTDAVTESWLSLKEADEGCAAAAEQIIKDRSTQVHPAWLRARLGMENDRLRVATQAVGILNDSLVKTVNSIYLNPGKYLNDKLTALRPQTRELVSLALIRQAYLDPAEAALEVEHLRWKTQLTTEERSWIWGVIGKRAAQRLSDDAPAYFAKGQFAQMHEDHLAWATRAALRTGRWAQVDQAITAMPESMRKDPTWVYWKARAQLNLGNNEATRSSALRQLESIAGVKGFYEQLALEELGQRIPIRCTGGVGEVGGKLRANIVLRLDDGRQCPDIVVPFSWGVTPSRTIACRNSA
;
A
#
# COMPACT_ATOMS: atom_id res chain seq x y z
N MET A 1 -29.46 21.99 7.45
CA MET A 1 -28.62 22.39 8.59
C MET A 1 -29.20 23.70 9.18
N SER A 2 -29.32 23.83 10.51
CA SER A 2 -29.81 25.11 11.10
C SER A 2 -28.78 26.21 10.82
N LEU A 3 -29.24 27.37 10.40
CA LEU A 3 -28.40 28.58 10.18
C LEU A 3 -27.56 28.91 11.43
N CYS A 4 -28.10 28.70 12.62
CA CYS A 4 -27.42 28.91 13.90
C CYS A 4 -26.14 28.04 14.04
N PHE A 5 -26.19 26.77 13.67
CA PHE A 5 -25.04 25.84 13.75
C PHE A 5 -23.92 26.23 12.78
N GLN A 6 -24.27 26.68 11.58
CA GLN A 6 -23.26 27.13 10.61
C GLN A 6 -22.53 28.39 11.09
N THR A 7 -23.26 29.33 11.69
CA THR A 7 -22.67 30.57 12.25
C THR A 7 -21.69 30.25 13.40
N GLU A 8 -22.01 29.28 14.25
CA GLU A 8 -21.13 28.86 15.35
C GLU A 8 -19.83 28.24 14.84
N ILE A 9 -19.90 27.39 13.75
CA ILE A 9 -18.71 26.86 13.13
C ILE A 9 -17.85 27.97 12.53
N GLU A 10 -18.44 28.88 11.76
CA GLU A 10 -17.73 30.00 11.12
C GLU A 10 -17.05 30.90 12.16
N ASP A 11 -17.70 31.14 13.28
CA ASP A 11 -17.15 31.92 14.39
C ASP A 11 -15.95 31.22 15.07
N PHE A 12 -16.07 29.93 15.30
CA PHE A 12 -14.93 29.13 15.81
C PHE A 12 -13.75 29.13 14.84
N LEU A 13 -13.98 28.89 13.54
CA LEU A 13 -12.94 28.92 12.54
C LEU A 13 -12.24 30.28 12.45
N GLY A 14 -12.99 31.38 12.65
CA GLY A 14 -12.43 32.73 12.70
C GLY A 14 -11.55 32.93 13.93
N ARG A 15 -12.02 32.53 15.11
CA ARG A 15 -11.28 32.71 16.38
C ARG A 15 -9.98 31.91 16.44
N TYR A 16 -9.97 30.71 15.89
CA TYR A 16 -8.81 29.81 15.94
C TYR A 16 -8.05 29.76 14.62
N SER A 17 -8.19 30.78 13.79
CA SER A 17 -7.55 30.88 12.49
C SER A 17 -6.04 30.59 12.55
N GLY A 18 -5.53 29.77 11.65
CA GLY A 18 -4.13 29.35 11.60
C GLY A 18 -3.77 28.18 12.51
N SER A 19 -4.69 27.69 13.36
CA SER A 19 -4.42 26.60 14.30
C SER A 19 -4.75 25.21 13.71
N TYR A 20 -4.24 24.17 14.37
CA TYR A 20 -4.61 22.78 14.10
C TYR A 20 -6.12 22.53 14.34
N GLN A 21 -6.68 23.14 15.39
CA GLN A 21 -8.08 22.99 15.76
C GLN A 21 -9.02 23.55 14.70
N GLU A 22 -8.65 24.70 14.07
CA GLU A 22 -9.39 25.22 12.92
C GLU A 22 -9.47 24.18 11.81
N ASP A 23 -8.31 23.65 11.41
CA ASP A 23 -8.24 22.76 10.26
C ASP A 23 -8.93 21.43 10.51
N LYS A 24 -8.83 20.90 11.75
CA LYS A 24 -9.54 19.70 12.18
C LYS A 24 -11.07 19.90 12.15
N LEU A 25 -11.58 21.01 12.69
CA LEU A 25 -13.01 21.30 12.63
C LEU A 25 -13.48 21.50 11.18
N ARG A 26 -12.65 22.13 10.34
CA ARG A 26 -12.94 22.30 8.92
C ARG A 26 -13.03 20.94 8.21
N ASN A 27 -12.16 19.98 8.53
CA ASN A 27 -12.26 18.61 8.02
C ASN A 27 -13.63 17.98 8.34
N GLU A 28 -14.02 17.99 9.62
CA GLU A 28 -15.30 17.42 10.05
C GLU A 28 -16.50 18.13 9.39
N TRP A 29 -16.41 19.44 9.22
CA TRP A 29 -17.43 20.22 8.54
C TRP A 29 -17.51 19.88 7.06
N LEU A 30 -16.37 19.75 6.36
CA LEU A 30 -16.33 19.34 4.95
C LEU A 30 -16.92 17.94 4.75
N LEU A 31 -16.64 16.98 5.63
CA LEU A 31 -17.28 15.67 5.60
C LEU A 31 -18.81 15.78 5.71
N MET A 32 -19.29 16.61 6.61
CA MET A 32 -20.73 16.83 6.78
C MET A 32 -21.35 17.53 5.56
N LEU A 33 -20.70 18.56 5.01
CA LEU A 33 -21.14 19.25 3.80
C LEU A 33 -21.21 18.34 2.60
N GLY A 34 -20.20 17.47 2.42
CA GLY A 34 -20.16 16.45 1.37
C GLY A 34 -21.31 15.46 1.49
N ARG A 35 -21.57 14.91 2.68
CA ARG A 35 -22.71 14.02 2.95
C ARG A 35 -24.06 14.67 2.62
N ASN A 36 -24.20 15.95 2.98
CA ASN A 36 -25.43 16.73 2.74
C ASN A 36 -25.51 17.29 1.31
N ARG A 37 -24.46 17.09 0.48
CA ARG A 37 -24.36 17.62 -0.89
C ARG A 37 -24.50 19.16 -0.94
N ASP A 38 -24.09 19.87 0.11
CA ASP A 38 -23.99 21.33 0.11
C ASP A 38 -22.71 21.78 -0.59
N TRP A 39 -22.68 21.61 -1.90
CA TRP A 39 -21.52 21.93 -2.73
C TRP A 39 -21.16 23.42 -2.72
N LYS A 40 -22.14 24.30 -2.50
CA LYS A 40 -21.90 25.75 -2.43
C LYS A 40 -21.00 26.11 -1.25
N THR A 41 -21.34 25.63 -0.06
CA THR A 41 -20.55 25.87 1.15
C THR A 41 -19.26 25.06 1.09
N PHE A 42 -19.28 23.82 0.59
CA PHE A 42 -18.12 22.96 0.43
C PHE A 42 -17.04 23.63 -0.42
N ASN A 43 -17.38 24.13 -1.61
CA ASN A 43 -16.43 24.76 -2.53
C ASN A 43 -15.84 26.06 -1.98
N ARG A 44 -16.56 26.76 -1.09
CA ARG A 44 -16.05 27.95 -0.38
C ARG A 44 -15.02 27.58 0.68
N GLU A 45 -15.22 26.48 1.39
CA GLU A 45 -14.40 26.08 2.55
C GLU A 45 -13.25 25.11 2.20
N TYR A 46 -13.42 24.28 1.20
CA TYR A 46 -12.42 23.27 0.81
C TYR A 46 -11.04 23.86 0.47
N PRO A 47 -10.89 24.99 -0.27
CA PRO A 47 -9.59 25.60 -0.52
C PRO A 47 -8.84 26.10 0.74
N LYS A 48 -9.54 26.25 1.86
CA LYS A 48 -8.97 26.70 3.14
C LYS A 48 -8.49 25.52 4.00
N TYR A 49 -8.78 24.26 3.59
CA TYR A 49 -8.36 23.04 4.28
C TYR A 49 -6.89 22.75 3.97
N ARG A 50 -6.01 22.96 4.96
CA ARG A 50 -4.56 22.94 4.79
C ARG A 50 -3.93 21.56 4.98
N MET A 51 -4.44 20.75 5.93
CA MET A 51 -3.90 19.41 6.18
C MET A 51 -4.03 18.51 4.95
N ASN A 52 -5.17 18.59 4.27
CA ASN A 52 -5.46 17.85 3.02
C ASN A 52 -5.08 16.37 3.08
N ASP A 53 -5.19 15.75 4.26
CA ASP A 53 -4.79 14.38 4.57
C ASP A 53 -5.98 13.40 4.60
N ASP A 54 -7.22 13.92 4.67
CA ASP A 54 -8.44 13.12 4.66
C ASP A 54 -8.87 12.78 3.23
N LYS A 55 -8.76 11.49 2.89
CA LYS A 55 -9.12 10.98 1.55
C LYS A 55 -10.62 11.09 1.24
N SER A 56 -11.49 11.00 2.25
CA SER A 56 -12.93 11.17 2.07
C SER A 56 -13.26 12.60 1.65
N VAL A 57 -12.66 13.60 2.33
CA VAL A 57 -12.79 15.03 1.96
C VAL A 57 -12.24 15.26 0.56
N ARG A 58 -11.08 14.67 0.24
CA ARG A 58 -10.51 14.76 -1.12
C ARG A 58 -11.45 14.21 -2.19
N CYS A 59 -12.07 13.04 -1.93
CA CYS A 59 -13.04 12.46 -2.87
C CYS A 59 -14.29 13.34 -3.04
N TYR A 60 -14.80 13.95 -1.96
CA TYR A 60 -15.87 14.94 -2.08
C TYR A 60 -15.43 16.18 -2.87
N GLY A 61 -14.18 16.63 -2.72
CA GLY A 61 -13.61 17.71 -3.54
C GLY A 61 -13.59 17.37 -5.03
N LEU A 62 -13.10 16.18 -5.37
CA LEU A 62 -13.12 15.67 -6.75
C LEU A 62 -14.54 15.53 -7.30
N LEU A 63 -15.49 15.06 -6.48
CA LEU A 63 -16.90 14.99 -6.86
C LEU A 63 -17.49 16.39 -7.12
N ALA A 64 -17.20 17.35 -6.26
CA ALA A 64 -17.66 18.73 -6.44
C ALA A 64 -17.06 19.38 -7.71
N GLU A 65 -15.79 19.11 -8.00
CA GLU A 65 -15.13 19.54 -9.23
C GLU A 65 -15.80 18.93 -10.47
N HIS A 66 -16.02 17.60 -10.46
CA HIS A 66 -16.72 16.90 -11.53
C HIS A 66 -18.12 17.47 -11.81
N LEU A 67 -18.91 17.67 -10.76
CA LEU A 67 -20.27 18.21 -10.86
C LEU A 67 -20.33 19.66 -11.37
N SER A 68 -19.30 20.47 -11.07
CA SER A 68 -19.28 21.90 -11.45
C SER A 68 -18.67 22.15 -12.83
N SER A 69 -17.65 21.42 -13.22
CA SER A 69 -16.85 21.65 -14.44
C SER A 69 -16.97 20.54 -15.48
N GLY A 70 -17.50 19.36 -15.11
CA GLY A 70 -17.48 18.16 -15.96
C GLY A 70 -16.08 17.53 -16.08
N ALA A 71 -15.12 17.91 -15.21
CA ALA A 71 -13.76 17.37 -15.23
C ALA A 71 -13.76 15.84 -15.11
N ASP A 72 -12.85 15.17 -15.81
CA ASP A 72 -12.63 13.74 -15.63
C ASP A 72 -11.76 13.49 -14.41
N VAL A 73 -12.37 13.05 -13.33
CA VAL A 73 -11.73 12.77 -12.05
C VAL A 73 -11.62 11.26 -11.77
N THR A 74 -11.90 10.41 -12.77
CA THR A 74 -12.03 8.95 -12.64
C THR A 74 -10.78 8.33 -12.02
N ASP A 75 -9.59 8.64 -12.54
CA ASP A 75 -8.33 8.05 -12.04
C ASP A 75 -8.02 8.50 -10.62
N ALA A 76 -8.19 9.79 -10.32
CA ALA A 76 -7.91 10.34 -8.99
C ALA A 76 -8.86 9.79 -7.91
N VAL A 77 -10.14 9.62 -8.24
CA VAL A 77 -11.13 8.97 -7.36
C VAL A 77 -10.78 7.50 -7.16
N THR A 78 -10.46 6.78 -8.24
CA THR A 78 -10.10 5.35 -8.21
C THR A 78 -8.87 5.13 -7.33
N GLU A 79 -7.79 5.88 -7.53
CA GLU A 79 -6.58 5.80 -6.72
C GLU A 79 -6.88 6.04 -5.24
N SER A 80 -7.60 7.12 -4.93
CA SER A 80 -7.97 7.47 -3.57
C SER A 80 -8.81 6.36 -2.92
N TRP A 81 -9.84 5.87 -3.61
CA TRP A 81 -10.77 4.87 -3.12
C TRP A 81 -10.12 3.50 -2.90
N LEU A 82 -9.30 3.02 -3.84
CA LEU A 82 -8.62 1.72 -3.73
C LEU A 82 -7.56 1.74 -2.62
N SER A 83 -6.97 2.89 -2.31
CA SER A 83 -5.97 3.03 -1.23
C SER A 83 -6.55 3.00 0.19
N LEU A 84 -7.88 3.16 0.35
CA LEU A 84 -8.54 3.15 1.65
C LEU A 84 -8.68 1.72 2.18
N LYS A 85 -8.45 1.56 3.48
CA LYS A 85 -8.62 0.25 4.12
C LYS A 85 -10.09 -0.04 4.48
N GLU A 86 -10.82 0.95 4.97
CA GLU A 86 -12.20 0.81 5.42
C GLU A 86 -13.20 1.35 4.40
N ALA A 87 -14.49 1.03 4.61
CA ALA A 87 -15.57 1.60 3.82
C ALA A 87 -15.63 3.13 4.04
N ASP A 88 -15.77 3.87 2.95
CA ASP A 88 -15.72 5.33 2.95
C ASP A 88 -16.90 5.90 2.17
N GLU A 89 -17.52 6.94 2.70
CA GLU A 89 -18.72 7.53 2.09
C GLU A 89 -18.38 8.53 0.99
N GLY A 90 -17.29 9.30 1.14
CA GLY A 90 -16.91 10.32 0.17
C GLY A 90 -16.44 9.73 -1.15
N CYS A 91 -15.50 8.78 -1.07
CA CYS A 91 -15.01 8.11 -2.27
C CYS A 91 -16.08 7.20 -2.91
N ALA A 92 -16.96 6.58 -2.11
CA ALA A 92 -18.09 5.81 -2.63
C ALA A 92 -19.07 6.71 -3.40
N ALA A 93 -19.40 7.89 -2.86
CA ALA A 93 -20.29 8.85 -3.52
C ALA A 93 -19.71 9.38 -4.83
N ALA A 94 -18.39 9.65 -4.86
CA ALA A 94 -17.69 10.06 -6.07
C ALA A 94 -17.68 8.95 -7.13
N ALA A 95 -17.36 7.71 -6.73
CA ALA A 95 -17.38 6.56 -7.62
C ALA A 95 -18.79 6.26 -8.16
N GLU A 96 -19.81 6.36 -7.31
CA GLU A 96 -21.21 6.20 -7.72
C GLU A 96 -21.61 7.21 -8.80
N GLN A 97 -21.22 8.47 -8.65
CA GLN A 97 -21.51 9.49 -9.66
C GLN A 97 -20.80 9.20 -10.98
N ILE A 98 -19.51 8.86 -10.94
CA ILE A 98 -18.74 8.50 -12.14
C ILE A 98 -19.39 7.33 -12.90
N ILE A 99 -19.84 6.30 -12.17
CA ILE A 99 -20.49 5.12 -12.76
C ILE A 99 -21.86 5.50 -13.34
N LYS A 100 -22.61 6.40 -12.71
CA LYS A 100 -23.87 6.91 -13.26
C LYS A 100 -23.67 7.66 -14.58
N ASP A 101 -22.63 8.49 -14.65
CA ASP A 101 -22.35 9.30 -15.83
C ASP A 101 -21.68 8.48 -16.96
N ARG A 102 -20.93 7.44 -16.58
CA ARG A 102 -20.18 6.56 -17.48
C ARG A 102 -20.33 5.10 -17.06
N SER A 103 -21.42 4.46 -17.47
CA SER A 103 -21.76 3.08 -17.08
C SER A 103 -20.73 2.00 -17.44
N THR A 104 -19.72 2.34 -18.24
CA THR A 104 -18.57 1.45 -18.56
C THR A 104 -17.50 1.44 -17.48
N GLN A 105 -17.48 2.40 -16.56
CA GLN A 105 -16.47 2.56 -15.49
C GLN A 105 -16.78 1.75 -14.22
N VAL A 106 -17.24 0.50 -14.39
CA VAL A 106 -17.62 -0.39 -13.27
C VAL A 106 -16.42 -1.14 -12.66
N HIS A 107 -15.31 -1.23 -13.38
CA HIS A 107 -14.15 -2.02 -12.97
C HIS A 107 -13.56 -1.59 -11.61
N PRO A 108 -13.38 -0.30 -11.28
CA PRO A 108 -12.88 0.11 -9.96
C PRO A 108 -13.74 -0.39 -8.79
N ALA A 109 -15.08 -0.46 -8.97
CA ALA A 109 -15.97 -0.99 -7.93
C ALA A 109 -15.74 -2.49 -7.69
N TRP A 110 -15.51 -3.27 -8.75
CA TRP A 110 -15.14 -4.68 -8.61
C TRP A 110 -13.78 -4.87 -7.97
N LEU A 111 -12.76 -4.08 -8.35
CA LEU A 111 -11.47 -4.10 -7.68
C LEU A 111 -11.58 -3.78 -6.19
N ARG A 112 -12.40 -2.77 -5.85
CA ARG A 112 -12.67 -2.43 -4.45
C ARG A 112 -13.35 -3.57 -3.69
N ALA A 113 -14.30 -4.26 -4.32
CA ALA A 113 -14.96 -5.43 -3.74
C ALA A 113 -13.97 -6.59 -3.53
N ARG A 114 -13.08 -6.87 -4.48
CA ARG A 114 -12.03 -7.88 -4.36
C ARG A 114 -11.09 -7.57 -3.18
N LEU A 115 -10.64 -6.32 -3.03
CA LEU A 115 -9.82 -5.89 -1.89
C LEU A 115 -10.58 -6.06 -0.56
N GLY A 116 -11.88 -5.79 -0.53
CA GLY A 116 -12.72 -6.02 0.63
C GLY A 116 -12.77 -7.50 1.03
N MET A 117 -13.03 -8.39 0.07
CA MET A 117 -13.07 -9.84 0.29
C MET A 117 -11.72 -10.40 0.72
N GLU A 118 -10.64 -9.96 0.06
CA GLU A 118 -9.28 -10.39 0.34
C GLU A 118 -8.85 -10.04 1.78
N ASN A 119 -9.27 -8.88 2.28
CA ASN A 119 -8.86 -8.37 3.59
C ASN A 119 -9.90 -8.59 4.71
N ASP A 120 -10.86 -9.48 4.49
CA ASP A 120 -11.92 -9.83 5.47
C ASP A 120 -12.79 -8.62 5.86
N ARG A 121 -13.04 -7.71 4.90
CA ARG A 121 -13.80 -6.48 5.11
C ARG A 121 -15.11 -6.49 4.32
N LEU A 122 -16.09 -7.23 4.82
CA LEU A 122 -17.37 -7.39 4.17
C LEU A 122 -18.06 -6.06 3.85
N ARG A 123 -17.99 -5.06 4.77
CA ARG A 123 -18.60 -3.76 4.56
C ARG A 123 -17.99 -3.02 3.34
N VAL A 124 -16.68 -3.18 3.10
CA VAL A 124 -16.01 -2.62 1.91
C VAL A 124 -16.53 -3.27 0.64
N ALA A 125 -16.61 -4.61 0.63
CA ALA A 125 -17.10 -5.36 -0.53
C ALA A 125 -18.58 -5.05 -0.83
N THR A 126 -19.44 -5.03 0.19
CA THR A 126 -20.87 -4.74 0.02
C THR A 126 -21.16 -3.31 -0.38
N GLN A 127 -20.40 -2.32 0.15
CA GLN A 127 -20.52 -0.93 -0.28
C GLN A 127 -20.14 -0.80 -1.77
N ALA A 128 -19.04 -1.42 -2.19
CA ALA A 128 -18.58 -1.33 -3.58
C ALA A 128 -19.56 -1.95 -4.58
N VAL A 129 -20.10 -3.13 -4.28
CA VAL A 129 -21.09 -3.75 -5.18
C VAL A 129 -22.46 -3.10 -5.12
N GLY A 130 -22.83 -2.48 -3.98
CA GLY A 130 -24.07 -1.74 -3.82
C GLY A 130 -24.17 -0.55 -4.79
N ILE A 131 -23.06 0.11 -5.06
CA ILE A 131 -22.96 1.18 -6.08
C ILE A 131 -23.35 0.67 -7.48
N LEU A 132 -23.01 -0.59 -7.79
CA LEU A 132 -23.34 -1.20 -9.07
C LEU A 132 -24.79 -1.66 -9.13
N ASN A 133 -25.24 -2.36 -8.09
CA ASN A 133 -26.61 -2.85 -7.95
C ASN A 133 -26.85 -3.35 -6.51
N ASP A 134 -27.86 -2.82 -5.85
CA ASP A 134 -28.24 -3.21 -4.49
C ASP A 134 -28.58 -4.71 -4.35
N SER A 135 -29.08 -5.35 -5.41
CA SER A 135 -29.37 -6.78 -5.40
C SER A 135 -28.13 -7.65 -5.19
N LEU A 136 -26.94 -7.16 -5.57
CA LEU A 136 -25.67 -7.87 -5.40
C LEU A 136 -25.22 -7.94 -3.94
N VAL A 137 -25.64 -7.00 -3.11
CA VAL A 137 -25.27 -6.97 -1.68
C VAL A 137 -25.68 -8.28 -0.99
N LYS A 138 -26.90 -8.80 -1.25
CA LYS A 138 -27.36 -10.08 -0.69
C LYS A 138 -26.49 -11.25 -1.18
N THR A 139 -26.13 -11.25 -2.46
CA THR A 139 -25.28 -12.30 -3.05
C THR A 139 -23.89 -12.26 -2.44
N VAL A 140 -23.27 -11.07 -2.30
CA VAL A 140 -21.95 -10.91 -1.70
C VAL A 140 -21.93 -11.32 -0.23
N ASN A 141 -22.99 -11.02 0.54
CA ASN A 141 -23.15 -11.52 1.90
C ASN A 141 -23.20 -13.06 1.95
N SER A 142 -23.93 -13.70 1.03
CA SER A 142 -24.00 -15.17 0.94
C SER A 142 -22.64 -15.79 0.58
N ILE A 143 -21.91 -15.18 -0.36
CA ILE A 143 -20.55 -15.57 -0.76
C ILE A 143 -19.61 -15.46 0.44
N TYR A 144 -19.66 -14.37 1.18
CA TYR A 144 -18.81 -14.15 2.35
C TYR A 144 -18.98 -15.22 3.42
N LEU A 145 -20.24 -15.62 3.68
CA LEU A 145 -20.58 -16.63 4.69
C LEU A 145 -20.24 -18.06 4.22
N ASN A 146 -20.49 -18.38 2.96
CA ASN A 146 -20.27 -19.73 2.43
C ASN A 146 -19.85 -19.68 0.93
N PRO A 147 -18.57 -19.38 0.64
CA PRO A 147 -18.07 -19.28 -0.74
C PRO A 147 -18.14 -20.61 -1.49
N GLY A 148 -17.84 -21.73 -0.81
CA GLY A 148 -17.87 -23.06 -1.43
C GLY A 148 -19.26 -23.45 -1.91
N LYS A 149 -20.31 -23.16 -1.13
CA LYS A 149 -21.69 -23.38 -1.58
C LYS A 149 -22.00 -22.57 -2.85
N TYR A 150 -21.63 -21.30 -2.86
CA TYR A 150 -21.85 -20.44 -4.04
C TYR A 150 -21.15 -20.99 -5.28
N LEU A 151 -19.90 -21.46 -5.15
CA LEU A 151 -19.12 -22.03 -6.24
C LEU A 151 -19.72 -23.33 -6.75
N ASN A 152 -20.18 -24.21 -5.84
CA ASN A 152 -20.85 -25.48 -6.20
C ASN A 152 -22.15 -25.27 -6.96
N ASP A 153 -22.93 -24.26 -6.57
CA ASP A 153 -24.22 -23.93 -7.20
C ASP A 153 -24.05 -23.25 -8.57
N LYS A 154 -22.81 -22.83 -8.94
CA LYS A 154 -22.52 -22.17 -10.22
C LYS A 154 -21.86 -23.10 -11.22
N LEU A 155 -22.58 -23.36 -12.30
CA LEU A 155 -22.07 -24.16 -13.41
C LEU A 155 -21.26 -23.32 -14.41
N THR A 156 -21.64 -22.05 -14.59
CA THR A 156 -21.03 -21.15 -15.60
C THR A 156 -20.83 -19.73 -15.06
N ALA A 157 -19.80 -19.05 -15.59
CA ALA A 157 -19.45 -17.66 -15.31
C ALA A 157 -19.25 -16.86 -16.60
N LEU A 158 -20.11 -17.03 -17.61
CA LEU A 158 -19.94 -16.39 -18.93
C LEU A 158 -20.17 -14.88 -18.91
N ARG A 159 -21.10 -14.39 -18.06
CA ARG A 159 -21.38 -12.96 -17.94
C ARG A 159 -20.32 -12.26 -17.09
N PRO A 160 -19.85 -11.05 -17.45
CA PRO A 160 -18.84 -10.32 -16.67
C PRO A 160 -19.17 -10.21 -15.16
N GLN A 161 -20.40 -9.82 -14.83
CA GLN A 161 -20.86 -9.76 -13.43
C GLN A 161 -20.79 -11.11 -12.71
N THR A 162 -21.11 -12.22 -13.39
CA THR A 162 -21.02 -13.55 -12.80
C THR A 162 -19.58 -13.97 -12.58
N ARG A 163 -18.66 -13.62 -13.49
CA ARG A 163 -17.21 -13.86 -13.32
C ARG A 163 -16.68 -13.14 -12.09
N GLU A 164 -17.07 -11.86 -11.92
CA GLU A 164 -16.66 -11.09 -10.73
C GLU A 164 -17.18 -11.72 -9.43
N LEU A 165 -18.43 -12.16 -9.38
CA LEU A 165 -18.97 -12.84 -8.21
C LEU A 165 -18.27 -14.17 -7.92
N VAL A 166 -17.91 -14.93 -8.96
CA VAL A 166 -17.09 -16.14 -8.83
C VAL A 166 -15.71 -15.80 -8.33
N SER A 167 -15.10 -14.72 -8.85
CA SER A 167 -13.81 -14.23 -8.37
C SER A 167 -13.86 -13.84 -6.89
N LEU A 168 -14.89 -13.13 -6.45
CA LEU A 168 -15.10 -12.81 -5.02
C LEU A 168 -15.24 -14.08 -4.16
N ALA A 169 -15.92 -15.12 -4.67
CA ALA A 169 -16.07 -16.38 -3.95
C ALA A 169 -14.71 -17.13 -3.84
N LEU A 170 -13.93 -17.19 -4.91
CA LEU A 170 -12.61 -17.80 -4.91
C LEU A 170 -11.61 -17.03 -4.02
N ILE A 171 -11.67 -15.69 -4.03
CA ILE A 171 -10.89 -14.83 -3.13
C ILE A 171 -11.26 -15.10 -1.66
N ARG A 172 -12.55 -15.21 -1.36
CA ARG A 172 -13.02 -15.54 0.00
C ARG A 172 -12.59 -16.95 0.41
N GLN A 173 -12.69 -17.92 -0.48
CA GLN A 173 -12.22 -19.28 -0.24
C GLN A 173 -10.70 -19.27 0.05
N ALA A 174 -9.91 -18.53 -0.71
CA ALA A 174 -8.48 -18.39 -0.50
C ALA A 174 -8.11 -17.75 0.85
N TYR A 175 -8.96 -16.84 1.35
CA TYR A 175 -8.80 -16.29 2.70
C TYR A 175 -8.98 -17.37 3.77
N LEU A 176 -9.98 -18.22 3.62
CA LEU A 176 -10.32 -19.30 4.56
C LEU A 176 -9.30 -20.44 4.46
N ASP A 177 -9.12 -20.98 3.25
CA ASP A 177 -8.20 -22.05 2.95
C ASP A 177 -7.56 -21.87 1.54
N PRO A 178 -6.29 -21.46 1.47
CA PRO A 178 -5.63 -21.25 0.20
C PRO A 178 -5.39 -22.56 -0.59
N ALA A 179 -5.25 -23.71 0.07
CA ALA A 179 -5.04 -24.98 -0.61
C ALA A 179 -6.33 -25.47 -1.28
N GLU A 180 -7.46 -25.37 -0.59
CA GLU A 180 -8.78 -25.69 -1.15
C GLU A 180 -9.12 -24.72 -2.31
N ALA A 181 -8.86 -23.44 -2.16
CA ALA A 181 -9.08 -22.47 -3.25
C ALA A 181 -8.18 -22.77 -4.47
N ALA A 182 -6.94 -23.24 -4.26
CA ALA A 182 -6.05 -23.62 -5.33
C ALA A 182 -6.59 -24.81 -6.13
N LEU A 183 -7.21 -25.78 -5.47
CA LEU A 183 -7.89 -26.92 -6.13
C LEU A 183 -9.12 -26.43 -6.90
N GLU A 184 -9.93 -25.57 -6.29
CA GLU A 184 -11.16 -25.07 -6.91
C GLU A 184 -10.89 -24.25 -8.18
N VAL A 185 -9.91 -23.32 -8.16
CA VAL A 185 -9.58 -22.49 -9.34
C VAL A 185 -9.01 -23.32 -10.51
N GLU A 186 -8.48 -24.51 -10.23
CA GLU A 186 -7.96 -25.44 -11.23
C GLU A 186 -9.07 -26.22 -11.98
N HIS A 187 -10.31 -26.15 -11.55
CA HIS A 187 -11.40 -26.76 -12.29
C HIS A 187 -11.52 -26.15 -13.69
N LEU A 188 -11.75 -27.01 -14.70
CA LEU A 188 -11.79 -26.61 -16.11
C LEU A 188 -12.77 -25.46 -16.36
N ARG A 189 -13.91 -25.47 -15.68
CA ARG A 189 -14.95 -24.41 -15.76
C ARG A 189 -14.39 -23.03 -15.45
N TRP A 190 -13.49 -22.89 -14.45
CA TRP A 190 -12.91 -21.61 -14.07
C TRP A 190 -11.71 -21.25 -14.94
N LYS A 191 -10.89 -22.23 -15.29
CA LYS A 191 -9.76 -22.04 -16.22
C LYS A 191 -10.17 -21.43 -17.57
N THR A 192 -11.32 -21.84 -18.08
CA THR A 192 -11.79 -21.44 -19.42
C THR A 192 -12.67 -20.18 -19.40
N GLN A 193 -13.34 -19.89 -18.30
CA GLN A 193 -14.33 -18.80 -18.23
C GLN A 193 -13.81 -17.53 -17.58
N LEU A 194 -12.89 -17.64 -16.62
CA LEU A 194 -12.26 -16.48 -16.00
C LEU A 194 -11.19 -15.88 -16.92
N THR A 195 -11.10 -14.59 -16.97
CA THR A 195 -10.04 -13.87 -17.70
C THR A 195 -8.66 -14.13 -17.07
N THR A 196 -7.62 -13.79 -17.80
CA THR A 196 -6.24 -13.88 -17.28
C THR A 196 -6.03 -12.97 -16.08
N GLU A 197 -6.62 -11.77 -16.09
CA GLU A 197 -6.55 -10.81 -14.99
C GLU A 197 -7.26 -11.36 -13.74
N GLU A 198 -8.51 -11.83 -13.87
CA GLU A 198 -9.27 -12.42 -12.76
C GLU A 198 -8.53 -13.60 -12.13
N ARG A 199 -8.01 -14.51 -12.97
CA ARG A 199 -7.22 -15.67 -12.48
C ARG A 199 -5.91 -15.24 -11.80
N SER A 200 -5.21 -14.24 -12.34
CA SER A 200 -3.95 -13.77 -11.77
C SER A 200 -4.18 -13.09 -10.42
N TRP A 201 -5.28 -12.35 -10.27
CA TRP A 201 -5.67 -11.81 -8.97
C TRP A 201 -5.92 -12.93 -7.95
N ILE A 202 -6.72 -13.93 -8.33
CA ILE A 202 -7.06 -15.07 -7.44
C ILE A 202 -5.79 -15.82 -7.03
N TRP A 203 -4.89 -16.14 -7.97
CA TRP A 203 -3.60 -16.78 -7.66
C TRP A 203 -2.71 -15.88 -6.79
N GLY A 204 -2.77 -14.56 -6.98
CA GLY A 204 -2.11 -13.60 -6.12
C GLY A 204 -2.59 -13.69 -4.67
N VAL A 205 -3.91 -13.77 -4.46
CA VAL A 205 -4.50 -13.93 -3.12
C VAL A 205 -4.15 -15.29 -2.50
N ILE A 206 -4.28 -16.38 -3.26
CA ILE A 206 -3.90 -17.73 -2.80
C ILE A 206 -2.43 -17.75 -2.37
N GLY A 207 -1.53 -17.25 -3.22
CA GLY A 207 -0.10 -17.18 -2.92
C GLY A 207 0.20 -16.31 -1.71
N LYS A 208 -0.44 -15.13 -1.59
CA LYS A 208 -0.30 -14.25 -0.42
C LYS A 208 -0.74 -14.94 0.88
N ARG A 209 -1.89 -15.59 0.89
CA ARG A 209 -2.39 -16.30 2.08
C ARG A 209 -1.50 -17.48 2.46
N ALA A 210 -1.01 -18.25 1.48
CA ALA A 210 -0.04 -19.31 1.70
C ALA A 210 1.28 -18.75 2.26
N ALA A 211 1.79 -17.64 1.69
CA ALA A 211 3.01 -16.98 2.16
C ALA A 211 2.88 -16.47 3.61
N GLN A 212 1.74 -15.87 3.97
CA GLN A 212 1.44 -15.40 5.33
C GLN A 212 1.40 -16.56 6.34
N ARG A 213 1.04 -17.75 5.90
CA ARG A 213 1.07 -18.99 6.69
C ARG A 213 2.43 -19.71 6.62
N LEU A 214 3.44 -19.11 5.98
CA LEU A 214 4.77 -19.63 5.79
C LEU A 214 4.80 -20.96 5.01
N SER A 215 3.80 -21.22 4.14
CA SER A 215 3.80 -22.40 3.27
C SER A 215 4.89 -22.32 2.21
N ASP A 216 5.57 -23.43 1.96
CA ASP A 216 6.58 -23.57 0.90
C ASP A 216 5.96 -23.65 -0.51
N ASP A 217 4.63 -23.86 -0.60
CA ASP A 217 3.88 -23.86 -1.86
C ASP A 217 3.59 -22.45 -2.38
N ALA A 218 3.72 -21.43 -1.55
CA ALA A 218 3.36 -20.05 -1.90
C ALA A 218 4.00 -19.58 -3.23
N PRO A 219 5.31 -19.77 -3.49
CA PRO A 219 5.89 -19.40 -4.78
C PRO A 219 5.31 -20.15 -5.98
N ALA A 220 4.91 -21.41 -5.79
CA ALA A 220 4.28 -22.21 -6.85
C ALA A 220 2.86 -21.68 -7.18
N TYR A 221 2.11 -21.22 -6.18
CA TYR A 221 0.81 -20.58 -6.39
C TYR A 221 0.94 -19.26 -7.16
N PHE A 222 1.87 -18.40 -6.79
CA PHE A 222 2.12 -17.17 -7.54
C PHE A 222 2.52 -17.44 -9.00
N ALA A 223 3.31 -18.48 -9.26
CA ALA A 223 3.74 -18.85 -10.61
C ALA A 223 2.60 -19.30 -11.54
N LYS A 224 1.42 -19.64 -11.00
CA LYS A 224 0.24 -20.01 -11.80
C LYS A 224 -0.50 -18.80 -12.38
N GLY A 225 -0.31 -17.61 -11.81
CA GLY A 225 -0.80 -16.35 -12.34
C GLY A 225 0.26 -15.61 -13.17
N GLN A 226 -0.15 -14.59 -13.89
CA GLN A 226 0.76 -13.68 -14.60
C GLN A 226 1.10 -12.50 -13.69
N PHE A 227 2.36 -12.32 -13.32
CA PHE A 227 2.80 -11.23 -12.44
C PHE A 227 2.37 -9.84 -12.94
N ALA A 228 2.43 -9.59 -14.24
CA ALA A 228 2.00 -8.32 -14.83
C ALA A 228 0.51 -7.99 -14.62
N GLN A 229 -0.30 -8.97 -14.25
CA GLN A 229 -1.74 -8.82 -13.99
C GLN A 229 -2.08 -8.93 -12.49
N MET A 230 -1.06 -8.98 -11.62
CA MET A 230 -1.26 -9.06 -10.18
C MET A 230 -1.28 -7.67 -9.55
N HIS A 231 -2.03 -7.54 -8.47
CA HIS A 231 -2.01 -6.33 -7.63
C HIS A 231 -0.62 -6.15 -6.98
N GLU A 232 -0.23 -4.90 -6.75
CA GLU A 232 1.09 -4.53 -6.19
C GLU A 232 1.42 -5.25 -4.87
N ASP A 233 0.44 -5.40 -3.98
CA ASP A 233 0.63 -6.12 -2.72
C ASP A 233 0.88 -7.63 -2.95
N HIS A 234 0.24 -8.24 -3.95
CA HIS A 234 0.52 -9.61 -4.34
C HIS A 234 1.96 -9.78 -4.84
N LEU A 235 2.47 -8.81 -5.62
CA LEU A 235 3.86 -8.81 -6.11
C LEU A 235 4.86 -8.69 -4.95
N ALA A 236 4.56 -7.85 -3.96
CA ALA A 236 5.36 -7.75 -2.75
C ALA A 236 5.41 -9.06 -1.97
N TRP A 237 4.29 -9.75 -1.83
CA TRP A 237 4.23 -11.06 -1.17
C TRP A 237 4.87 -12.18 -2.01
N ALA A 238 4.73 -12.14 -3.34
CA ALA A 238 5.40 -13.06 -4.25
C ALA A 238 6.92 -12.95 -4.11
N THR A 239 7.44 -11.72 -4.05
CA THR A 239 8.86 -11.48 -3.83
C THR A 239 9.34 -12.05 -2.50
N ARG A 240 8.61 -11.78 -1.39
CA ARG A 240 8.96 -12.31 -0.05
C ARG A 240 8.94 -13.85 -0.01
N ALA A 241 7.92 -14.48 -0.62
CA ALA A 241 7.81 -15.93 -0.70
C ALA A 241 8.96 -16.54 -1.52
N ALA A 242 9.32 -15.92 -2.64
CA ALA A 242 10.43 -16.33 -3.48
C ALA A 242 11.79 -16.17 -2.78
N LEU A 243 12.00 -15.08 -2.06
CA LEU A 243 13.21 -14.84 -1.24
C LEU A 243 13.38 -15.91 -0.17
N ARG A 244 12.31 -16.23 0.57
CA ARG A 244 12.34 -17.25 1.61
C ARG A 244 12.78 -18.62 1.09
N THR A 245 12.48 -18.93 -0.14
CA THR A 245 12.78 -20.24 -0.78
C THR A 245 13.95 -20.18 -1.76
N GLY A 246 14.66 -19.06 -1.86
CA GLY A 246 15.83 -18.90 -2.74
C GLY A 246 15.49 -18.90 -4.24
N ARG A 247 14.26 -18.60 -4.63
CA ARG A 247 13.82 -18.62 -6.04
C ARG A 247 14.12 -17.29 -6.74
N TRP A 248 15.38 -17.02 -6.98
CA TRP A 248 15.87 -15.73 -7.49
C TRP A 248 15.21 -15.28 -8.80
N ALA A 249 14.90 -16.20 -9.71
CA ALA A 249 14.20 -15.88 -10.95
C ALA A 249 12.79 -15.31 -10.69
N GLN A 250 12.06 -15.86 -9.72
CA GLN A 250 10.76 -15.33 -9.34
C GLN A 250 10.86 -13.99 -8.61
N VAL A 251 11.93 -13.77 -7.81
CA VAL A 251 12.21 -12.47 -7.19
C VAL A 251 12.35 -11.39 -8.27
N ASP A 252 13.20 -11.62 -9.29
CA ASP A 252 13.39 -10.66 -10.38
C ASP A 252 12.12 -10.42 -11.18
N GLN A 253 11.38 -11.47 -11.52
CA GLN A 253 10.11 -11.39 -12.26
C GLN A 253 9.04 -10.60 -11.49
N ALA A 254 8.85 -10.90 -10.21
CA ALA A 254 7.85 -10.22 -9.38
C ALA A 254 8.17 -8.73 -9.21
N ILE A 255 9.44 -8.38 -8.93
CA ILE A 255 9.86 -6.97 -8.80
C ILE A 255 9.76 -6.25 -10.15
N THR A 256 10.11 -6.92 -11.26
CA THR A 256 9.99 -6.31 -12.60
C THR A 256 8.56 -5.95 -12.95
N ALA A 257 7.58 -6.73 -12.48
CA ALA A 257 6.16 -6.48 -12.69
C ALA A 257 5.56 -5.38 -11.77
N MET A 258 6.27 -4.95 -10.72
CA MET A 258 5.78 -3.88 -9.83
C MET A 258 5.63 -2.55 -10.55
N PRO A 259 4.71 -1.66 -10.12
CA PRO A 259 4.63 -0.28 -10.59
C PRO A 259 5.96 0.47 -10.42
N GLU A 260 6.21 1.46 -11.26
CA GLU A 260 7.48 2.23 -11.24
C GLU A 260 7.74 2.89 -9.88
N SER A 261 6.69 3.47 -9.28
CA SER A 261 6.77 4.08 -7.95
C SER A 261 7.30 3.11 -6.89
N MET A 262 6.78 1.88 -6.92
CA MET A 262 7.20 0.83 -5.99
C MET A 262 8.62 0.33 -6.29
N ARG A 263 8.98 0.14 -7.56
CA ARG A 263 10.33 -0.31 -7.97
C ARG A 263 11.45 0.65 -7.58
N LYS A 264 11.14 1.93 -7.35
CA LYS A 264 12.10 2.96 -6.88
C LYS A 264 12.40 2.89 -5.39
N ASP A 265 11.59 2.15 -4.61
CA ASP A 265 11.85 1.95 -3.18
C ASP A 265 13.16 1.17 -2.98
N PRO A 266 14.06 1.62 -2.10
CA PRO A 266 15.35 0.96 -1.83
C PRO A 266 15.23 -0.54 -1.52
N THR A 267 14.14 -0.96 -0.88
CA THR A 267 13.84 -2.38 -0.60
C THR A 267 13.85 -3.21 -1.88
N TRP A 268 13.08 -2.76 -2.88
CA TRP A 268 12.91 -3.53 -4.11
C TRP A 268 14.11 -3.38 -5.06
N VAL A 269 14.76 -2.21 -5.06
CA VAL A 269 16.03 -2.01 -5.78
C VAL A 269 17.09 -2.98 -5.26
N TYR A 270 17.28 -3.07 -3.95
CA TYR A 270 18.23 -3.98 -3.31
C TYR A 270 17.96 -5.44 -3.69
N TRP A 271 16.73 -5.92 -3.47
CA TRP A 271 16.41 -7.32 -3.75
C TRP A 271 16.45 -7.67 -5.23
N LYS A 272 16.13 -6.73 -6.12
CA LYS A 272 16.29 -6.92 -7.56
C LYS A 272 17.76 -7.08 -7.94
N ALA A 273 18.62 -6.19 -7.46
CA ALA A 273 20.05 -6.28 -7.68
C ALA A 273 20.61 -7.61 -7.15
N ARG A 274 20.23 -8.02 -5.93
CA ARG A 274 20.62 -9.33 -5.35
C ARG A 274 20.14 -10.50 -6.21
N ALA A 275 18.92 -10.45 -6.72
CA ALA A 275 18.40 -11.50 -7.60
C ALA A 275 19.23 -11.59 -8.89
N GLN A 276 19.53 -10.44 -9.51
CA GLN A 276 20.34 -10.38 -10.71
C GLN A 276 21.79 -10.88 -10.49
N LEU A 277 22.40 -10.57 -9.34
CA LEU A 277 23.71 -11.09 -8.97
C LEU A 277 23.72 -12.61 -8.79
N ASN A 278 22.64 -13.19 -8.22
CA ASN A 278 22.51 -14.63 -8.06
C ASN A 278 22.16 -15.38 -9.37
N LEU A 279 21.48 -14.70 -10.30
CA LEU A 279 21.12 -15.25 -11.61
C LEU A 279 22.17 -14.96 -12.67
N GLY A 280 23.00 -13.96 -12.44
CA GLY A 280 23.86 -13.36 -13.44
C GLY A 280 24.92 -14.30 -13.98
N ASN A 281 24.73 -14.66 -15.25
CA ASN A 281 25.66 -15.48 -16.02
C ASN A 281 26.52 -14.62 -16.97
N ASN A 282 26.37 -13.28 -16.94
CA ASN A 282 27.13 -12.38 -17.80
C ASN A 282 27.49 -11.06 -17.08
N GLU A 283 28.57 -10.45 -17.54
CA GLU A 283 29.12 -9.22 -16.98
C GLU A 283 28.18 -8.02 -17.09
N ALA A 284 27.36 -7.95 -18.14
CA ALA A 284 26.40 -6.86 -18.31
C ALA A 284 25.32 -6.86 -17.22
N THR A 285 24.77 -8.03 -16.86
CA THR A 285 23.81 -8.18 -15.78
C THR A 285 24.44 -7.84 -14.43
N ARG A 286 25.68 -8.31 -14.19
CA ARG A 286 26.42 -8.01 -12.97
C ARG A 286 26.67 -6.50 -12.82
N SER A 287 27.17 -5.85 -13.88
CA SER A 287 27.41 -4.40 -13.89
C SER A 287 26.12 -3.60 -13.69
N SER A 288 24.99 -4.07 -14.27
CA SER A 288 23.68 -3.44 -14.04
C SER A 288 23.23 -3.56 -12.59
N ALA A 289 23.38 -4.73 -11.96
CA ALA A 289 23.04 -4.95 -10.56
C ALA A 289 23.89 -4.07 -9.62
N LEU A 290 25.20 -3.97 -9.88
CA LEU A 290 26.07 -3.10 -9.09
C LEU A 290 25.67 -1.63 -9.20
N ARG A 291 25.34 -1.12 -10.40
CA ARG A 291 24.81 0.25 -10.57
C ARG A 291 23.49 0.48 -9.81
N GLN A 292 22.61 -0.53 -9.74
CA GLN A 292 21.39 -0.43 -8.93
C GLN A 292 21.73 -0.31 -7.44
N LEU A 293 22.68 -1.08 -6.91
CA LEU A 293 23.13 -0.95 -5.53
C LEU A 293 23.76 0.42 -5.28
N GLU A 294 24.63 0.90 -6.18
CA GLU A 294 25.24 2.24 -6.10
C GLU A 294 24.19 3.36 -6.05
N SER A 295 23.07 3.21 -6.78
CA SER A 295 22.00 4.22 -6.83
C SER A 295 21.25 4.41 -5.51
N ILE A 296 21.27 3.41 -4.63
CA ILE A 296 20.60 3.45 -3.32
C ILE A 296 21.60 3.47 -2.14
N ALA A 297 22.88 3.20 -2.39
CA ALA A 297 23.90 3.10 -1.35
C ALA A 297 23.92 4.36 -0.46
N GLY A 298 23.77 4.19 0.85
CA GLY A 298 23.67 5.30 1.78
C GLY A 298 23.63 4.88 3.24
N VAL A 299 23.56 5.86 4.14
CA VAL A 299 23.60 5.62 5.60
C VAL A 299 22.25 5.81 6.30
N LYS A 300 21.20 6.22 5.57
CA LYS A 300 19.94 6.64 6.17
C LYS A 300 18.94 5.50 6.40
N GLY A 301 18.93 4.51 5.53
CA GLY A 301 17.97 3.40 5.59
C GLY A 301 18.66 2.03 5.66
N PHE A 302 17.89 1.00 6.02
CA PHE A 302 18.40 -0.36 6.19
C PHE A 302 18.95 -0.96 4.88
N TYR A 303 18.18 -0.89 3.79
CA TYR A 303 18.61 -1.45 2.50
C TYR A 303 19.68 -0.62 1.82
N GLU A 304 19.76 0.67 2.11
CA GLU A 304 20.83 1.57 1.69
C GLU A 304 22.17 1.16 2.33
N GLN A 305 22.16 0.82 3.62
CA GLN A 305 23.34 0.30 4.32
C GLN A 305 23.74 -1.10 3.81
N LEU A 306 22.79 -1.99 3.59
CA LEU A 306 23.06 -3.28 2.97
C LEU A 306 23.67 -3.15 1.57
N ALA A 307 23.24 -2.15 0.79
CA ALA A 307 23.82 -1.88 -0.51
C ALA A 307 25.30 -1.45 -0.40
N LEU A 308 25.67 -0.61 0.60
CA LEU A 308 27.07 -0.28 0.89
C LEU A 308 27.89 -1.53 1.20
N GLU A 309 27.38 -2.43 2.05
CA GLU A 309 28.05 -3.67 2.41
C GLU A 309 28.29 -4.58 1.17
N GLU A 310 27.28 -4.73 0.31
CA GLU A 310 27.40 -5.50 -0.92
C GLU A 310 28.43 -4.92 -1.90
N LEU A 311 28.59 -3.60 -1.91
CA LEU A 311 29.61 -2.89 -2.70
C LEU A 311 31.00 -2.92 -2.07
N GLY A 312 31.16 -3.57 -0.89
CA GLY A 312 32.43 -3.58 -0.14
C GLY A 312 32.82 -2.22 0.46
N GLN A 313 31.86 -1.28 0.52
CA GLN A 313 32.08 0.06 1.09
C GLN A 313 31.78 0.05 2.58
N ARG A 314 32.65 0.66 3.36
CA ARG A 314 32.43 0.84 4.81
C ARG A 314 31.61 2.12 5.03
N ILE A 315 30.67 2.06 5.98
CA ILE A 315 29.97 3.26 6.44
C ILE A 315 30.99 4.19 7.07
N PRO A 316 31.20 5.40 6.53
CA PRO A 316 32.12 6.35 7.14
C PRO A 316 31.53 6.80 8.48
N ILE A 317 32.11 6.34 9.59
CA ILE A 317 31.78 6.81 10.91
C ILE A 317 32.37 8.22 11.05
N ARG A 318 31.51 9.24 11.02
CA ARG A 318 31.93 10.63 11.23
C ARG A 318 31.86 10.95 12.72
N CYS A 319 33.02 11.08 13.37
CA CYS A 319 33.10 11.59 14.74
C CYS A 319 33.16 13.12 14.71
N THR A 320 32.09 13.83 15.00
CA THR A 320 32.15 15.26 15.32
C THR A 320 32.19 15.41 16.84
N GLY A 321 33.33 15.80 17.36
CA GLY A 321 33.47 16.28 18.72
C GLY A 321 32.80 17.65 18.88
N GLY A 322 31.73 17.72 19.62
CA GLY A 322 31.12 18.96 20.08
C GLY A 322 30.20 18.61 21.25
N VAL A 323 30.65 18.91 22.46
CA VAL A 323 29.80 18.92 23.64
C VAL A 323 29.12 20.28 23.70
N GLY A 324 27.84 20.35 23.34
CA GLY A 324 27.01 21.55 23.52
C GLY A 324 26.18 21.40 24.78
N GLU A 325 26.39 22.24 25.76
CA GLU A 325 25.46 22.41 26.87
C GLU A 325 24.26 23.25 26.42
N VAL A 326 23.07 22.66 26.44
CA VAL A 326 21.81 23.41 26.32
C VAL A 326 20.92 23.01 27.50
N GLY A 327 20.73 23.95 28.42
CA GLY A 327 19.70 23.87 29.43
C GLY A 327 19.86 22.79 30.49
N GLY A 328 21.06 22.58 31.05
CA GLY A 328 21.29 21.77 32.26
C GLY A 328 20.99 20.27 32.14
N LYS A 329 20.80 19.74 30.93
CA LYS A 329 20.73 18.30 30.66
C LYS A 329 21.64 17.95 29.48
N LEU A 330 22.68 17.18 29.76
CA LEU A 330 23.57 16.60 28.75
C LEU A 330 22.74 15.70 27.83
N ARG A 331 22.51 16.15 26.58
CA ARG A 331 22.14 15.26 25.47
C ARG A 331 23.40 15.05 24.64
N ALA A 332 24.03 13.89 24.77
CA ALA A 332 25.09 13.47 23.88
C ALA A 332 24.48 13.09 22.51
N ASN A 333 24.51 14.02 21.55
CA ASN A 333 24.38 13.66 20.14
C ASN A 333 25.77 13.24 19.66
N ILE A 334 26.05 11.93 19.65
CA ILE A 334 27.29 11.40 19.10
C ILE A 334 27.14 11.43 17.55
N VAL A 335 27.67 12.45 16.92
CA VAL A 335 27.88 12.47 15.46
C VAL A 335 29.37 12.14 15.23
N LEU A 336 29.63 10.92 14.75
CA LEU A 336 30.98 10.46 14.48
C LEU A 336 31.44 10.91 13.08
N ARG A 337 32.40 11.83 12.97
CA ARG A 337 33.07 12.23 11.70
C ARG A 337 34.51 11.76 11.70
N LEU A 338 34.93 11.11 10.65
CA LEU A 338 36.34 10.92 10.34
C LEU A 338 36.72 11.92 9.22
N ASP A 339 37.50 12.91 9.56
CA ASP A 339 38.29 13.64 8.59
C ASP A 339 39.75 13.19 8.74
N ASP A 340 40.41 12.97 7.62
CA ASP A 340 41.88 12.81 7.47
C ASP A 340 42.49 11.52 8.02
N GLY A 341 41.99 10.36 7.58
CA GLY A 341 42.82 9.13 7.62
C GLY A 341 43.17 8.58 9.01
N ARG A 342 42.58 9.08 10.09
CA ARG A 342 42.81 8.55 11.44
C ARG A 342 41.73 7.51 11.80
N GLN A 343 42.22 6.32 12.14
CA GLN A 343 41.36 5.26 12.64
C GLN A 343 40.96 5.55 14.09
N CYS A 344 39.65 5.61 14.36
CA CYS A 344 39.16 5.47 15.74
C CYS A 344 39.23 3.99 16.14
N PRO A 345 39.75 3.66 17.33
CA PRO A 345 39.72 2.27 17.82
C PRO A 345 38.28 1.81 18.02
N ASP A 346 38.04 0.50 17.80
CA ASP A 346 36.77 -0.18 17.87
C ASP A 346 36.01 0.16 19.15
N ILE A 347 34.94 0.94 19.03
CA ILE A 347 33.99 1.16 20.13
C ILE A 347 32.89 0.15 19.98
N VAL A 348 32.96 -0.95 20.71
CA VAL A 348 31.83 -1.86 20.93
C VAL A 348 30.89 -1.16 21.91
N VAL A 349 29.75 -0.68 21.41
CA VAL A 349 28.67 -0.18 22.27
C VAL A 349 27.76 -1.37 22.56
N PRO A 350 27.74 -1.89 23.80
CA PRO A 350 26.78 -2.90 24.18
C PRO A 350 25.39 -2.25 24.24
N PHE A 351 24.46 -2.73 23.42
CA PHE A 351 23.06 -2.39 23.51
C PHE A 351 22.47 -3.06 24.76
N SER A 352 22.30 -2.30 25.84
CA SER A 352 21.48 -2.73 26.98
C SER A 352 20.42 -1.65 27.23
N TRP A 353 19.16 -2.04 27.18
CA TRP A 353 18.03 -1.22 27.58
C TRP A 353 18.10 -0.93 29.08
N GLY A 354 18.22 0.35 29.43
CA GLY A 354 17.90 0.83 30.76
C GLY A 354 19.02 0.95 31.75
N VAL A 355 20.14 1.64 31.46
CA VAL A 355 20.99 2.25 32.48
C VAL A 355 21.66 3.51 31.92
N THR A 356 21.54 4.61 32.67
CA THR A 356 22.26 5.88 32.41
C THR A 356 23.77 5.67 32.43
N PRO A 357 24.52 5.98 31.37
CA PRO A 357 25.97 5.91 31.42
C PRO A 357 26.55 7.21 31.95
N SER A 358 27.05 7.18 33.18
CA SER A 358 28.07 8.11 33.64
C SER A 358 29.44 7.52 33.29
N ARG A 359 29.98 7.82 32.10
CA ARG A 359 31.42 7.71 31.83
C ARG A 359 31.83 8.64 30.70
N THR A 360 32.71 9.56 31.04
CA THR A 360 33.47 10.41 30.16
C THR A 360 34.39 9.55 29.29
N ILE A 361 34.20 9.58 27.96
CA ILE A 361 35.14 8.95 27.04
C ILE A 361 36.14 10.05 26.62
N ALA A 362 37.34 9.91 27.10
CA ALA A 362 38.48 10.75 26.70
C ALA A 362 39.15 10.13 25.47
N CYS A 363 39.21 10.85 24.33
CA CYS A 363 40.07 10.50 23.22
C CYS A 363 41.52 10.78 23.61
N ARG A 364 42.36 9.75 23.70
CA ARG A 364 43.81 9.93 23.82
C ARG A 364 44.41 10.23 22.47
N ASN A 365 45.07 11.35 22.36
CA ASN A 365 46.02 11.64 21.25
C ASN A 365 47.23 10.72 21.46
N SER A 366 47.47 9.82 20.53
CA SER A 366 48.75 9.18 20.38
C SER A 366 49.53 9.88 19.27
N ALA A 367 50.67 10.40 19.62
CA ALA A 367 51.67 11.01 18.75
C ALA A 367 52.23 10.00 17.73
#